data_daf276b2e30c94ca2853581b6b5fa7c6
#
_entry.id   daf276b2e30c94ca2853581b6b5fa7c6
#
_cell.length_a   1.000
_cell.length_b   1.000
_cell.length_c   1.000
_cell.angle_alpha   90.00
_cell.angle_beta   90.00
_cell.angle_gamma   90.00
#
_symmetry.space_group_name_H-M   'P 1'
#
loop_
_entity.id
_entity.type
_entity.pdbx_description
1 polymer ?
#
loop_
_entity_poly.entity_id
_entity_poly.type
_entity_poly.pdbx_seq_one_letter_code
_entity_poly.pdbx_strand_id
1 'polypeptide(L)'
;MKEVSVVIPNYNGIGYIRPCLDSLMTQTVSDFEILVVDNGSGDGSRETVEREYPGVRVIALEDNTGFCHAVNVGIQATDTPYIILLNNDTTVLKDFVEKMLDGIRKRPRAFSCGAKMLQMHSPEKMDDAGDYYSALGWAFARGKGKEQKRYSSACQIFTACAGAAIYRRKLLEETGLFDEEHFAYLEDMDLGYRAKILGYENWFLPEAVVYHAGSGTSGSRYNLFKVRYSSRNNIYMIYKNMPWLQILINLPFLTAGFLIKLIFFAAKGFGKGYAAGIKNGVSLAFKGSRNGKKMRFSWK
;
A
#
# COMPACT_ATOMS: atom_id res chain seq x y z
N MET A 1 -20.37 4.47 18.59
CA MET A 1 -19.46 3.43 18.02
C MET A 1 -18.50 4.13 17.08
N LYS A 2 -17.19 3.90 17.21
CA LYS A 2 -16.21 4.51 16.31
C LYS A 2 -16.47 4.05 14.87
N GLU A 3 -16.29 4.95 13.91
CA GLU A 3 -16.63 4.69 12.51
C GLU A 3 -15.42 4.26 11.68
N VAL A 4 -14.24 4.67 12.08
CA VAL A 4 -12.99 4.36 11.37
C VAL A 4 -11.87 4.00 12.33
N SER A 5 -11.07 3.02 11.96
CA SER A 5 -9.81 2.68 12.62
C SER A 5 -8.64 3.10 11.74
N VAL A 6 -7.69 3.82 12.32
CA VAL A 6 -6.41 4.13 11.69
C VAL A 6 -5.41 3.06 12.13
N VAL A 7 -4.99 2.21 11.20
CA VAL A 7 -4.03 1.13 11.43
C VAL A 7 -2.66 1.55 10.91
N ILE A 8 -1.68 1.56 11.80
CA ILE A 8 -0.31 2.02 11.53
C ILE A 8 0.65 0.84 11.73
N PRO A 9 1.15 0.21 10.66
CA PRO A 9 2.23 -0.76 10.79
C PRO A 9 3.53 -0.04 11.16
N ASN A 10 4.21 -0.52 12.20
CA ASN A 10 5.48 0.04 12.68
C ASN A 10 6.57 -1.02 12.66
N TYR A 11 7.73 -0.69 12.10
CA TYR A 11 8.94 -1.49 12.19
C TYR A 11 10.15 -0.57 12.24
N ASN A 12 10.82 -0.52 13.40
CA ASN A 12 11.98 0.34 13.65
C ASN A 12 11.72 1.81 13.26
N GLY A 13 10.59 2.36 13.74
CA GLY A 13 10.09 3.66 13.34
C GLY A 13 10.30 4.80 14.35
N ILE A 14 11.27 4.70 15.27
CA ILE A 14 11.47 5.67 16.37
C ILE A 14 11.60 7.12 15.87
N GLY A 15 12.22 7.34 14.70
CA GLY A 15 12.39 8.66 14.12
C GLY A 15 11.13 9.27 13.50
N TYR A 16 10.05 8.48 13.33
CA TYR A 16 8.87 8.88 12.57
C TYR A 16 7.56 8.73 13.35
N ILE A 17 7.49 7.76 14.26
CA ILE A 17 6.21 7.41 14.90
C ILE A 17 5.59 8.55 15.70
N ARG A 18 6.41 9.36 16.41
CA ARG A 18 5.90 10.52 17.17
C ARG A 18 5.23 11.56 16.27
N PRO A 19 5.89 12.15 15.25
CA PRO A 19 5.24 13.10 14.35
C PRO A 19 3.98 12.53 13.70
N CYS A 20 3.95 11.24 13.37
CA CYS A 20 2.78 10.58 12.81
C CYS A 20 1.61 10.61 13.81
N LEU A 21 1.81 10.15 15.04
CA LEU A 21 0.78 10.11 16.07
C LEU A 21 0.36 11.52 16.50
N ASP A 22 1.27 12.46 16.69
CA ASP A 22 0.96 13.86 17.03
C ASP A 22 0.02 14.48 16.02
N SER A 23 0.24 14.23 14.72
CA SER A 23 -0.63 14.72 13.66
C SER A 23 -2.04 14.11 13.70
N LEU A 24 -2.18 12.87 14.18
CA LEU A 24 -3.47 12.22 14.38
C LEU A 24 -4.19 12.68 15.66
N MET A 25 -3.46 13.07 16.70
CA MET A 25 -4.04 13.61 17.94
C MET A 25 -4.69 15.00 17.75
N THR A 26 -4.38 15.69 16.64
CA THR A 26 -4.90 17.03 16.33
C THR A 26 -6.01 17.05 15.28
N GLN A 27 -6.62 15.89 14.98
CA GLN A 27 -7.68 15.80 13.96
C GLN A 27 -8.95 16.55 14.34
N THR A 28 -9.68 17.07 13.33
CA THR A 28 -10.98 17.78 13.49
C THR A 28 -12.09 16.87 14.00
N VAL A 29 -11.98 15.56 13.75
CA VAL A 29 -12.90 14.53 14.24
C VAL A 29 -12.22 13.70 15.32
N SER A 30 -12.97 13.25 16.31
CA SER A 30 -12.48 12.47 17.45
C SER A 30 -13.06 11.05 17.50
N ASP A 31 -14.05 10.73 16.68
CA ASP A 31 -14.75 9.43 16.70
C ASP A 31 -14.03 8.38 15.84
N PHE A 32 -12.73 8.23 16.08
CA PHE A 32 -11.91 7.18 15.47
C PHE A 32 -10.97 6.53 16.49
N GLU A 33 -10.42 5.39 16.16
CA GLU A 33 -9.39 4.75 16.97
C GLU A 33 -8.07 4.69 16.21
N ILE A 34 -6.97 4.65 16.96
CA ILE A 34 -5.63 4.45 16.45
C ILE A 34 -5.09 3.14 16.96
N LEU A 35 -4.63 2.31 16.04
CA LEU A 35 -4.01 1.03 16.32
C LEU A 35 -2.62 0.98 15.67
N VAL A 36 -1.58 0.88 16.48
CA VAL A 36 -0.22 0.63 16.02
C VAL A 36 0.03 -0.88 16.07
N VAL A 37 0.44 -1.47 14.95
CA VAL A 37 0.91 -2.86 14.91
C VAL A 37 2.43 -2.82 14.83
N ASP A 38 3.08 -3.05 15.97
CA ASP A 38 4.53 -3.14 16.05
C ASP A 38 5.00 -4.49 15.53
N ASN A 39 5.76 -4.47 14.47
CA ASN A 39 6.18 -5.64 13.71
C ASN A 39 7.57 -6.15 14.14
N GLY A 40 7.76 -6.31 15.46
CA GLY A 40 9.02 -6.78 16.05
C GLY A 40 10.11 -5.72 16.02
N SER A 41 9.82 -4.48 16.42
CA SER A 41 10.81 -3.39 16.50
C SER A 41 11.80 -3.60 17.63
N GLY A 42 13.07 -3.26 17.39
CA GLY A 42 14.15 -3.28 18.37
C GLY A 42 14.74 -1.90 18.69
N ASP A 43 14.10 -0.81 18.22
CA ASP A 43 14.63 0.56 18.32
C ASP A 43 13.98 1.42 19.41
N GLY A 44 13.09 0.85 20.23
CA GLY A 44 12.37 1.56 21.29
C GLY A 44 11.13 2.31 20.81
N SER A 45 10.73 2.17 19.53
CA SER A 45 9.53 2.83 18.99
C SER A 45 8.24 2.31 19.64
N ARG A 46 8.15 1.02 19.92
CA ARG A 46 7.02 0.42 20.62
C ARG A 46 6.84 0.99 22.02
N GLU A 47 7.88 0.94 22.84
CA GLU A 47 7.88 1.45 24.22
C GLU A 47 7.57 2.95 24.26
N THR A 48 7.97 3.68 23.25
CA THR A 48 7.65 5.10 23.08
C THR A 48 6.14 5.29 22.89
N VAL A 49 5.50 4.51 22.02
CA VAL A 49 4.04 4.59 21.79
C VAL A 49 3.29 4.22 23.06
N GLU A 50 3.64 3.11 23.71
CA GLU A 50 2.99 2.63 24.94
C GLU A 50 3.08 3.65 26.10
N ARG A 51 4.21 4.34 26.22
CA ARG A 51 4.44 5.35 27.28
C ARG A 51 3.79 6.69 26.99
N GLU A 52 3.91 7.19 25.75
CA GLU A 52 3.60 8.59 25.44
C GLU A 52 2.18 8.76 24.86
N TYR A 53 1.56 7.69 24.37
CA TYR A 53 0.23 7.72 23.74
C TYR A 53 -0.74 6.69 24.34
N PRO A 54 -1.16 6.86 25.61
CA PRO A 54 -1.99 5.86 26.31
C PRO A 54 -3.36 5.62 25.67
N GLY A 55 -3.82 6.51 24.79
CA GLY A 55 -5.04 6.35 23.99
C GLY A 55 -4.86 5.54 22.70
N VAL A 56 -3.62 5.18 22.34
CA VAL A 56 -3.29 4.38 21.17
C VAL A 56 -3.20 2.91 21.57
N ARG A 57 -3.94 2.08 20.88
CA ARG A 57 -3.83 0.63 21.06
C ARG A 57 -2.58 0.10 20.35
N VAL A 58 -1.80 -0.73 21.03
CA VAL A 58 -0.61 -1.36 20.45
C VAL A 58 -0.81 -2.87 20.38
N ILE A 59 -0.48 -3.48 19.24
CA ILE A 59 -0.32 -4.93 19.08
C ILE A 59 1.13 -5.17 18.73
N ALA A 60 1.84 -5.94 19.55
CA ALA A 60 3.21 -6.30 19.32
C ALA A 60 3.33 -7.68 18.71
N LEU A 61 4.04 -7.79 17.59
CA LEU A 61 4.44 -9.05 16.98
C LEU A 61 5.87 -9.38 17.45
N GLU A 62 6.19 -10.66 17.53
CA GLU A 62 7.51 -11.12 18.01
C GLU A 62 8.63 -10.78 17.00
N ASP A 63 8.35 -10.93 15.71
CA ASP A 63 9.30 -10.75 14.61
C ASP A 63 8.74 -9.91 13.47
N ASN A 64 9.60 -9.44 12.59
CA ASN A 64 9.20 -8.77 11.35
C ASN A 64 8.58 -9.77 10.36
N THR A 65 7.27 -9.83 10.35
CA THR A 65 6.44 -10.70 9.49
C THR A 65 6.11 -10.08 8.12
N GLY A 66 6.61 -8.87 7.84
CA GLY A 66 6.31 -8.10 6.63
C GLY A 66 5.10 -7.19 6.78
N PHE A 67 4.99 -6.25 5.86
CA PHE A 67 3.91 -5.24 5.86
C PHE A 67 2.53 -5.88 5.77
N CYS A 68 2.34 -6.85 4.87
CA CYS A 68 1.04 -7.48 4.62
C CYS A 68 0.45 -8.14 5.87
N HIS A 69 1.24 -8.92 6.60
CA HIS A 69 0.79 -9.56 7.82
C HIS A 69 0.48 -8.53 8.91
N ALA A 70 1.35 -7.56 9.13
CA ALA A 70 1.15 -6.53 10.14
C ALA A 70 -0.17 -5.75 9.91
N VAL A 71 -0.44 -5.30 8.68
CA VAL A 71 -1.71 -4.61 8.38
C VAL A 71 -2.92 -5.53 8.50
N ASN A 72 -2.81 -6.81 8.14
CA ASN A 72 -3.89 -7.78 8.30
C ASN A 72 -4.25 -7.99 9.77
N VAL A 73 -3.25 -8.13 10.64
CA VAL A 73 -3.44 -8.21 12.10
C VAL A 73 -4.20 -6.98 12.60
N GLY A 74 -3.78 -5.78 12.17
CA GLY A 74 -4.46 -4.54 12.54
C GLY A 74 -5.91 -4.47 12.05
N ILE A 75 -6.17 -4.84 10.79
CA ILE A 75 -7.51 -4.88 10.22
C ILE A 75 -8.41 -5.85 11.00
N GLN A 76 -7.90 -7.04 11.30
CA GLN A 76 -8.66 -8.08 12.01
C GLN A 76 -8.92 -7.73 13.49
N ALA A 77 -8.06 -6.91 14.08
CA ALA A 77 -8.18 -6.49 15.48
C ALA A 77 -9.17 -5.32 15.70
N THR A 78 -9.81 -4.82 14.67
CA THR A 78 -10.77 -3.70 14.72
C THR A 78 -12.11 -4.11 14.12
N ASP A 79 -13.22 -3.43 14.50
CA ASP A 79 -14.58 -3.74 14.06
C ASP A 79 -15.28 -2.57 13.34
N THR A 80 -14.54 -1.50 13.05
CA THR A 80 -15.10 -0.30 12.41
C THR A 80 -15.44 -0.55 10.93
N PRO A 81 -16.47 0.11 10.38
CA PRO A 81 -16.87 -0.05 8.98
C PRO A 81 -15.85 0.45 7.96
N TYR A 82 -14.93 1.32 8.38
CA TYR A 82 -13.86 1.83 7.55
C TYR A 82 -12.49 1.63 8.20
N ILE A 83 -11.49 1.36 7.39
CA ILE A 83 -10.10 1.21 7.81
C ILE A 83 -9.25 2.23 7.06
N ILE A 84 -8.51 3.07 7.76
CA ILE A 84 -7.41 3.85 7.18
C ILE A 84 -6.12 3.10 7.47
N LEU A 85 -5.38 2.75 6.42
CA LEU A 85 -3.98 2.36 6.55
C LEU A 85 -3.11 3.60 6.41
N LEU A 86 -2.18 3.77 7.32
CA LEU A 86 -1.28 4.92 7.35
C LEU A 86 0.13 4.47 7.74
N ASN A 87 1.12 4.80 6.92
CA ASN A 87 2.51 4.49 7.26
C ASN A 87 2.99 5.35 8.45
N ASN A 88 3.86 4.78 9.28
CA ASN A 88 4.45 5.46 10.42
C ASN A 88 5.37 6.65 10.05
N ASP A 89 5.89 6.70 8.81
CA ASP A 89 6.74 7.77 8.28
C ASP A 89 5.94 8.87 7.54
N THR A 90 4.71 9.11 8.00
CA THR A 90 3.81 10.14 7.47
C THR A 90 3.39 11.14 8.55
N THR A 91 2.99 12.35 8.11
CA THR A 91 2.23 13.30 8.90
C THR A 91 1.03 13.78 8.12
N VAL A 92 -0.10 13.99 8.78
CA VAL A 92 -1.38 14.30 8.12
C VAL A 92 -1.87 15.71 8.47
N LEU A 93 -2.63 16.34 7.56
CA LEU A 93 -3.33 17.57 7.88
C LEU A 93 -4.45 17.31 8.89
N LYS A 94 -4.84 18.34 9.65
CA LYS A 94 -5.81 18.26 10.75
C LYS A 94 -7.22 17.78 10.35
N ASP A 95 -7.57 17.84 9.09
CA ASP A 95 -8.86 17.39 8.53
C ASP A 95 -8.74 16.08 7.71
N PHE A 96 -7.61 15.40 7.81
CA PHE A 96 -7.31 14.22 7.00
C PHE A 96 -8.33 13.10 7.21
N VAL A 97 -8.60 12.70 8.45
CA VAL A 97 -9.54 11.60 8.76
C VAL A 97 -10.95 11.95 8.27
N GLU A 98 -11.42 13.17 8.50
CA GLU A 98 -12.69 13.68 8.01
C GLU A 98 -12.77 13.61 6.47
N LYS A 99 -11.74 14.10 5.75
CA LYS A 99 -11.71 14.10 4.29
C LYS A 99 -11.66 12.70 3.70
N MET A 100 -10.97 11.77 4.34
CA MET A 100 -10.95 10.36 3.93
C MET A 100 -12.33 9.72 4.08
N LEU A 101 -12.99 9.91 5.22
CA LEU A 101 -14.35 9.42 5.47
C LEU A 101 -15.36 9.99 4.47
N ASP A 102 -15.39 11.32 4.31
CA ASP A 102 -16.26 11.99 3.36
C ASP A 102 -16.02 11.53 1.93
N GLY A 103 -14.75 11.37 1.57
CA GLY A 103 -14.36 10.92 0.25
C GLY A 103 -14.91 9.56 -0.11
N ILE A 104 -14.77 8.58 0.79
CA ILE A 104 -15.24 7.20 0.54
C ILE A 104 -16.76 7.09 0.65
N ARG A 105 -17.40 7.83 1.55
CA ARG A 105 -18.87 7.84 1.71
C ARG A 105 -19.58 8.34 0.45
N LYS A 106 -19.05 9.39 -0.20
CA LYS A 106 -19.58 9.97 -1.46
C LYS A 106 -19.44 9.01 -2.65
N ARG A 107 -18.75 7.88 -2.50
CA ARG A 107 -18.47 6.90 -3.57
C ARG A 107 -18.90 5.50 -3.18
N PRO A 108 -20.19 5.14 -3.31
CA PRO A 108 -20.72 3.86 -2.81
C PRO A 108 -20.04 2.62 -3.38
N ARG A 109 -19.48 2.70 -4.60
CA ARG A 109 -18.73 1.62 -5.25
C ARG A 109 -17.22 1.64 -4.97
N ALA A 110 -16.74 2.62 -4.22
CA ALA A 110 -15.33 2.69 -3.87
C ALA A 110 -14.95 1.58 -2.90
N PHE A 111 -14.03 0.74 -3.31
CA PHE A 111 -13.31 -0.20 -2.47
C PHE A 111 -12.31 0.54 -1.59
N SER A 112 -11.52 1.40 -2.21
CA SER A 112 -10.52 2.21 -1.54
C SER A 112 -10.47 3.63 -2.08
N CYS A 113 -9.97 4.54 -1.24
CA CYS A 113 -9.59 5.88 -1.65
C CYS A 113 -8.18 6.17 -1.12
N GLY A 114 -7.26 6.57 -2.01
CA GLY A 114 -5.91 7.02 -1.67
C GLY A 114 -5.87 8.52 -1.42
N ALA A 115 -5.10 8.93 -0.44
CA ALA A 115 -4.84 10.31 -0.12
C ALA A 115 -3.89 10.99 -1.12
N LYS A 116 -3.85 12.31 -1.11
CA LYS A 116 -2.84 13.12 -1.77
C LYS A 116 -1.55 13.08 -0.96
N MET A 117 -0.62 12.21 -1.38
CA MET A 117 0.67 12.10 -0.71
C MET A 117 1.66 13.09 -1.30
N LEU A 118 2.22 13.93 -0.45
CA LEU A 118 3.25 14.92 -0.79
C LEU A 118 4.60 14.51 -0.20
N GLN A 119 5.68 14.87 -0.88
CA GLN A 119 7.03 14.63 -0.35
C GLN A 119 7.26 15.51 0.87
N MET A 120 7.60 14.92 2.04
CA MET A 120 7.79 15.67 3.28
C MET A 120 8.87 16.76 3.17
N HIS A 121 9.96 16.48 2.44
CA HIS A 121 11.08 17.42 2.24
C HIS A 121 10.93 18.33 1.03
N SER A 122 9.87 18.17 0.24
CA SER A 122 9.56 18.98 -0.95
C SER A 122 8.04 19.00 -1.14
N PRO A 123 7.29 19.70 -0.25
CA PRO A 123 5.82 19.63 -0.20
C PRO A 123 5.12 20.14 -1.46
N GLU A 124 5.82 20.89 -2.30
CA GLU A 124 5.31 21.32 -3.60
C GLU A 124 5.24 20.15 -4.63
N LYS A 125 5.84 19.00 -4.30
CA LYS A 125 5.90 17.82 -5.17
C LYS A 125 5.06 16.67 -4.64
N MET A 126 4.41 15.99 -5.58
CA MET A 126 3.71 14.75 -5.29
C MET A 126 4.70 13.63 -4.92
N ASP A 127 4.33 12.85 -3.92
CA ASP A 127 4.90 11.52 -3.73
C ASP A 127 4.02 10.46 -4.40
N ASP A 128 2.70 10.53 -4.17
CA ASP A 128 1.72 9.64 -4.78
C ASP A 128 0.35 10.31 -4.96
N ALA A 129 -0.30 10.06 -6.09
CA ALA A 129 -1.69 10.43 -6.39
C ALA A 129 -2.50 9.22 -6.90
N GLY A 130 -2.18 8.04 -6.39
CA GLY A 130 -2.70 6.75 -6.84
C GLY A 130 -1.74 6.05 -7.80
N ASP A 131 -1.82 4.75 -7.82
CA ASP A 131 -0.94 3.92 -8.64
C ASP A 131 -1.61 3.48 -9.93
N TYR A 132 -0.78 3.26 -10.94
CA TYR A 132 -1.17 2.70 -12.23
C TYR A 132 -0.32 1.48 -12.61
N TYR A 133 -0.89 0.63 -13.45
CA TYR A 133 -0.22 -0.53 -14.00
C TYR A 133 -0.25 -0.49 -15.52
N SER A 134 0.90 -0.64 -16.16
CA SER A 134 1.01 -0.56 -17.63
C SER A 134 1.01 -1.92 -18.30
N ALA A 135 0.75 -1.96 -19.63
CA ALA A 135 0.87 -3.17 -20.44
C ALA A 135 2.29 -3.77 -20.44
N LEU A 136 3.31 -2.96 -20.14
CA LEU A 136 4.70 -3.41 -19.95
C LEU A 136 4.93 -4.16 -18.63
N GLY A 137 3.89 -4.35 -17.80
CA GLY A 137 4.02 -4.95 -16.49
C GLY A 137 4.72 -4.04 -15.47
N TRP A 138 4.55 -2.73 -15.58
CA TRP A 138 5.15 -1.76 -14.67
C TRP A 138 4.09 -1.09 -13.80
N ALA A 139 4.27 -1.21 -12.50
CA ALA A 139 3.59 -0.38 -11.51
C ALA A 139 4.32 0.96 -11.36
N PHE A 140 3.60 2.04 -11.23
CA PHE A 140 4.17 3.36 -11.01
C PHE A 140 3.19 4.29 -10.30
N ALA A 141 3.75 5.10 -9.38
CA ALA A 141 3.02 6.12 -8.66
C ALA A 141 2.67 7.29 -9.58
N ARG A 142 1.39 7.63 -9.68
CA ARG A 142 0.91 8.77 -10.46
C ARG A 142 1.43 10.06 -9.83
N GLY A 143 2.07 10.87 -10.64
CA GLY A 143 2.51 12.21 -10.25
C GLY A 143 3.81 12.28 -9.47
N LYS A 144 4.47 11.18 -9.16
CA LYS A 144 5.71 11.20 -8.37
C LYS A 144 6.75 12.20 -8.89
N GLY A 145 7.14 13.14 -8.03
CA GLY A 145 8.09 14.23 -8.35
C GLY A 145 7.51 15.37 -9.19
N LYS A 146 6.20 15.34 -9.54
CA LYS A 146 5.52 16.42 -10.26
C LYS A 146 4.92 17.42 -9.29
N GLU A 147 4.63 18.64 -9.79
CA GLU A 147 3.99 19.68 -8.99
C GLU A 147 2.60 19.29 -8.50
N GLN A 148 2.34 19.41 -7.20
CA GLN A 148 1.10 19.01 -6.56
C GLN A 148 -0.15 19.73 -7.10
N LYS A 149 0.00 20.96 -7.62
CA LYS A 149 -1.10 21.77 -8.17
C LYS A 149 -1.81 21.11 -9.35
N ARG A 150 -1.13 20.20 -10.06
CA ARG A 150 -1.70 19.44 -11.19
C ARG A 150 -2.63 18.31 -10.75
N TYR A 151 -2.68 18.02 -9.45
CA TYR A 151 -3.43 16.90 -8.87
C TYR A 151 -4.46 17.44 -7.87
N SER A 152 -5.38 18.28 -8.38
CA SER A 152 -6.41 18.97 -7.58
C SER A 152 -7.82 18.38 -7.73
N SER A 153 -8.01 17.40 -8.61
CA SER A 153 -9.30 16.80 -8.88
C SER A 153 -9.32 15.31 -8.52
N ALA A 154 -10.38 14.88 -7.85
CA ALA A 154 -10.61 13.47 -7.58
C ALA A 154 -10.80 12.68 -8.91
N CYS A 155 -10.23 11.50 -8.99
CA CYS A 155 -10.35 10.64 -10.16
C CYS A 155 -10.24 9.16 -9.77
N GLN A 156 -10.74 8.29 -10.66
CA GLN A 156 -10.49 6.86 -10.54
C GLN A 156 -9.01 6.56 -10.83
N ILE A 157 -8.46 5.64 -10.06
CA ILE A 157 -7.08 5.16 -10.15
C ILE A 157 -7.06 3.63 -10.29
N PHE A 158 -5.92 3.05 -10.59
CA PHE A 158 -5.83 1.59 -10.64
C PHE A 158 -5.86 1.01 -9.22
N THR A 159 -5.06 1.55 -8.31
CA THR A 159 -5.10 1.24 -6.87
C THR A 159 -4.69 2.43 -6.02
N ALA A 160 -5.11 2.43 -4.75
CA ALA A 160 -4.65 3.36 -3.74
C ALA A 160 -3.40 2.80 -3.06
N CYS A 161 -2.37 3.63 -2.90
CA CYS A 161 -1.18 3.28 -2.12
C CYS A 161 -1.56 3.04 -0.65
N ALA A 162 -1.28 1.87 -0.12
CA ALA A 162 -1.61 1.48 1.25
C ALA A 162 -0.89 2.31 2.32
N GLY A 163 0.10 3.12 1.93
CA GLY A 163 0.78 4.06 2.82
C GLY A 163 -0.11 5.20 3.35
N ALA A 164 -1.22 5.53 2.67
CA ALA A 164 -2.25 6.46 3.12
C ALA A 164 -3.54 6.23 2.34
N ALA A 165 -4.34 5.25 2.73
CA ALA A 165 -5.58 4.89 2.05
C ALA A 165 -6.68 4.47 3.01
N ILE A 166 -7.94 4.80 2.66
CA ILE A 166 -9.13 4.31 3.36
C ILE A 166 -9.80 3.19 2.56
N TYR A 167 -10.28 2.20 3.28
CA TYR A 167 -10.94 1.00 2.73
C TYR A 167 -12.30 0.79 3.38
N ARG A 168 -13.27 0.22 2.62
CA ARG A 168 -14.50 -0.34 3.21
C ARG A 168 -14.21 -1.73 3.74
N ARG A 169 -14.38 -1.95 5.04
CA ARG A 169 -14.19 -3.26 5.68
C ARG A 169 -14.94 -4.38 4.97
N LYS A 170 -16.23 -4.20 4.73
CA LYS A 170 -17.06 -5.20 4.03
C LYS A 170 -16.46 -5.63 2.70
N LEU A 171 -15.89 -4.70 1.93
CA LEU A 171 -15.26 -5.00 0.64
C LEU A 171 -13.86 -5.60 0.80
N LEU A 172 -13.14 -5.28 1.87
CA LEU A 172 -11.89 -5.98 2.21
C LEU A 172 -12.16 -7.47 2.52
N GLU A 173 -13.20 -7.76 3.28
CA GLU A 173 -13.61 -9.14 3.60
C GLU A 173 -14.01 -9.90 2.34
N GLU A 174 -14.79 -9.29 1.44
CA GLU A 174 -15.21 -9.90 0.17
C GLU A 174 -14.05 -10.11 -0.81
N THR A 175 -13.15 -9.13 -0.92
CA THR A 175 -11.99 -9.17 -1.83
C THR A 175 -10.88 -10.09 -1.28
N GLY A 176 -10.89 -10.34 0.01
CA GLY A 176 -9.80 -10.90 0.80
C GLY A 176 -8.80 -9.81 1.21
N LEU A 177 -8.14 -10.01 2.34
CA LEU A 177 -7.15 -9.09 2.89
C LEU A 177 -5.88 -9.01 2.04
N PHE A 178 -4.84 -8.35 2.53
CA PHE A 178 -3.53 -8.33 1.88
C PHE A 178 -2.94 -9.74 1.78
N ASP A 179 -2.41 -10.09 0.63
CA ASP A 179 -1.78 -11.40 0.44
C ASP A 179 -0.38 -11.40 1.07
N GLU A 180 -0.23 -12.15 2.15
CA GLU A 180 0.99 -12.18 2.96
C GLU A 180 2.20 -12.77 2.22
N GLU A 181 1.98 -13.51 1.14
CA GLU A 181 3.05 -13.96 0.26
C GLU A 181 3.82 -12.78 -0.39
N HIS A 182 3.22 -11.58 -0.46
CA HIS A 182 3.93 -10.39 -0.93
C HIS A 182 5.02 -9.94 0.05
N PHE A 183 4.82 -10.10 1.35
CA PHE A 183 5.66 -9.56 2.42
C PHE A 183 5.66 -8.02 2.42
N ALA A 184 6.14 -7.39 1.34
CA ALA A 184 6.12 -5.96 1.07
C ALA A 184 6.31 -5.69 -0.44
N TYR A 185 5.81 -4.56 -0.92
CA TYR A 185 5.78 -4.06 -2.31
C TYR A 185 4.82 -4.78 -3.24
N LEU A 186 3.99 -3.99 -3.93
CA LEU A 186 2.93 -4.40 -4.85
C LEU A 186 1.77 -5.18 -4.18
N GLU A 187 1.70 -5.24 -2.88
CA GLU A 187 0.57 -5.79 -2.12
C GLU A 187 -0.71 -4.96 -2.30
N ASP A 188 -0.56 -3.64 -2.36
CA ASP A 188 -1.63 -2.69 -2.66
C ASP A 188 -2.10 -2.82 -4.12
N MET A 189 -1.15 -2.99 -5.05
CA MET A 189 -1.47 -3.29 -6.45
C MET A 189 -2.26 -4.58 -6.60
N ASP A 190 -1.86 -5.66 -5.91
CA ASP A 190 -2.57 -6.93 -5.89
C ASP A 190 -4.00 -6.76 -5.36
N LEU A 191 -4.13 -6.08 -4.23
CA LEU A 191 -5.42 -5.87 -3.57
C LEU A 191 -6.36 -5.01 -4.42
N GLY A 192 -5.87 -3.88 -4.94
CA GLY A 192 -6.65 -3.00 -5.82
C GLY A 192 -7.04 -3.67 -7.14
N TYR A 193 -6.18 -4.55 -7.68
CA TYR A 193 -6.49 -5.33 -8.88
C TYR A 193 -7.64 -6.31 -8.60
N ARG A 194 -7.59 -7.06 -7.48
CA ARG A 194 -8.67 -7.96 -7.06
C ARG A 194 -9.99 -7.21 -6.92
N ALA A 195 -9.98 -6.05 -6.29
CA ALA A 195 -11.16 -5.20 -6.17
C ALA A 195 -11.75 -4.80 -7.55
N LYS A 196 -10.89 -4.42 -8.49
CA LYS A 196 -11.32 -4.10 -9.87
C LYS A 196 -11.92 -5.30 -10.60
N ILE A 197 -11.38 -6.50 -10.42
CA ILE A 197 -11.94 -7.74 -10.98
C ILE A 197 -13.36 -7.97 -10.48
N LEU A 198 -13.63 -7.64 -9.22
CA LEU A 198 -14.97 -7.72 -8.62
C LEU A 198 -15.89 -6.55 -9.01
N GLY A 199 -15.40 -5.61 -9.83
CA GLY A 199 -16.18 -4.47 -10.33
C GLY A 199 -16.21 -3.28 -9.39
N TYR A 200 -15.34 -3.24 -8.37
CA TYR A 200 -15.20 -2.11 -7.46
C TYR A 200 -14.24 -1.05 -8.01
N GLU A 201 -14.28 0.13 -7.39
CA GLU A 201 -13.54 1.31 -7.82
C GLU A 201 -12.48 1.68 -6.78
N ASN A 202 -11.32 2.17 -7.25
CA ASN A 202 -10.32 2.83 -6.43
C ASN A 202 -10.26 4.30 -6.84
N TRP A 203 -10.19 5.20 -5.87
CA TRP A 203 -10.26 6.64 -6.11
C TRP A 203 -9.08 7.37 -5.47
N PHE A 204 -8.69 8.48 -6.07
CA PHE A 204 -7.77 9.48 -5.51
C PHE A 204 -8.55 10.63 -4.92
N LEU A 205 -8.19 11.06 -3.70
CA LEU A 205 -8.81 12.18 -2.96
C LEU A 205 -7.80 13.32 -2.80
N PRO A 206 -7.91 14.40 -3.57
CA PRO A 206 -6.97 15.52 -3.50
C PRO A 206 -7.09 16.35 -2.23
N GLU A 207 -8.23 16.29 -1.54
CA GLU A 207 -8.51 17.05 -0.32
C GLU A 207 -7.90 16.42 0.94
N ALA A 208 -7.69 15.10 0.94
CA ALA A 208 -7.06 14.37 2.04
C ALA A 208 -5.54 14.38 1.84
N VAL A 209 -4.84 15.24 2.56
CA VAL A 209 -3.39 15.49 2.35
C VAL A 209 -2.55 14.85 3.43
N VAL A 210 -1.49 14.19 3.01
CA VAL A 210 -0.48 13.58 3.86
C VAL A 210 0.92 13.91 3.34
N TYR A 211 1.84 14.17 4.25
CA TYR A 211 3.28 14.32 3.98
C TYR A 211 3.98 13.01 4.29
N HIS A 212 4.76 12.50 3.36
CA HIS A 212 5.44 11.21 3.46
C HIS A 212 6.95 11.41 3.36
N ALA A 213 7.70 10.85 4.31
CA ALA A 213 9.16 10.95 4.33
C ALA A 213 9.80 10.21 3.15
N GLY A 214 9.15 9.16 2.70
CA GLY A 214 9.56 8.37 1.54
C GLY A 214 10.82 7.56 1.81
N SER A 215 10.71 6.26 1.81
CA SER A 215 11.82 5.34 2.09
C SER A 215 12.42 5.45 3.51
N GLY A 216 11.67 5.96 4.49
CA GLY A 216 12.11 6.08 5.88
C GLY A 216 12.66 4.77 6.43
N THR A 217 11.91 3.70 6.27
CA THR A 217 12.30 2.35 6.73
C THR A 217 13.28 1.64 5.79
N SER A 218 13.27 1.94 4.49
CA SER A 218 14.02 1.18 3.46
C SER A 218 15.26 1.91 2.90
N GLY A 219 15.54 3.13 3.36
CA GLY A 219 16.78 3.89 3.23
C GLY A 219 17.08 4.49 1.85
N SER A 220 16.84 3.82 0.73
CA SER A 220 17.19 4.31 -0.60
C SER A 220 16.13 4.05 -1.65
N ARG A 221 16.15 4.84 -2.74
CA ARG A 221 15.23 4.65 -3.88
C ARG A 221 15.34 3.24 -4.49
N TYR A 222 16.56 2.72 -4.62
CA TYR A 222 16.85 1.36 -5.10
C TYR A 222 17.81 0.67 -4.14
N ASN A 223 17.43 -0.48 -3.66
CA ASN A 223 18.28 -1.41 -2.92
C ASN A 223 17.93 -2.85 -3.33
N LEU A 224 18.77 -3.81 -2.95
CA LEU A 224 18.61 -5.21 -3.33
C LEU A 224 17.29 -5.80 -2.86
N PHE A 225 16.84 -5.44 -1.66
CA PHE A 225 15.58 -5.90 -1.08
C PHE A 225 14.38 -5.42 -1.94
N LYS A 226 14.28 -4.11 -2.20
CA LYS A 226 13.22 -3.53 -3.03
C LYS A 226 13.17 -4.15 -4.42
N VAL A 227 14.34 -4.24 -5.09
CA VAL A 227 14.43 -4.77 -6.45
C VAL A 227 13.99 -6.24 -6.50
N ARG A 228 14.45 -7.05 -5.54
CA ARG A 228 14.14 -8.48 -5.48
C ARG A 228 12.68 -8.74 -5.17
N TYR A 229 12.11 -8.06 -4.17
CA TYR A 229 10.70 -8.24 -3.80
C TYR A 229 9.75 -7.67 -4.85
N SER A 230 10.00 -6.47 -5.38
CA SER A 230 9.15 -5.90 -6.43
C SER A 230 9.13 -6.74 -7.70
N SER A 231 10.28 -7.31 -8.13
CA SER A 231 10.30 -8.18 -9.31
C SER A 231 9.62 -9.52 -9.06
N ARG A 232 9.80 -10.12 -7.87
CA ARG A 232 9.11 -11.35 -7.45
C ARG A 232 7.59 -11.16 -7.43
N ASN A 233 7.15 -10.14 -6.72
CA ASN A 233 5.74 -9.88 -6.50
C ASN A 233 5.02 -9.47 -7.78
N ASN A 234 5.71 -8.78 -8.70
CA ASN A 234 5.15 -8.42 -9.99
C ASN A 234 4.80 -9.66 -10.84
N ILE A 235 5.68 -10.64 -10.92
CA ILE A 235 5.39 -11.91 -11.61
C ILE A 235 4.23 -12.63 -10.94
N TYR A 236 4.26 -12.72 -9.61
CA TYR A 236 3.20 -13.39 -8.84
C TYR A 236 1.84 -12.72 -9.02
N MET A 237 1.77 -11.40 -8.96
CA MET A 237 0.56 -10.62 -9.17
C MET A 237 -0.01 -10.80 -10.59
N ILE A 238 0.83 -10.76 -11.64
CA ILE A 238 0.41 -11.02 -13.02
C ILE A 238 -0.22 -12.41 -13.12
N TYR A 239 0.47 -13.43 -12.63
CA TYR A 239 -0.02 -14.80 -12.66
C TYR A 239 -1.35 -14.97 -11.91
N LYS A 240 -1.46 -14.36 -10.72
CA LYS A 240 -2.61 -14.49 -9.83
C LYS A 240 -3.85 -13.77 -10.35
N ASN A 241 -3.70 -12.54 -10.84
CA ASN A 241 -4.81 -11.63 -11.11
C ASN A 241 -5.10 -11.40 -12.60
N MET A 242 -4.09 -11.42 -13.46
CA MET A 242 -4.31 -11.12 -14.88
C MET A 242 -4.97 -12.31 -15.61
N PRO A 243 -6.06 -12.08 -16.38
CA PRO A 243 -6.67 -13.11 -17.22
C PRO A 243 -5.69 -13.74 -18.20
N TRP A 244 -5.81 -15.04 -18.44
CA TRP A 244 -4.92 -15.74 -19.38
C TRP A 244 -4.90 -15.10 -20.77
N LEU A 245 -6.07 -14.73 -21.28
CA LEU A 245 -6.16 -14.07 -22.59
C LEU A 245 -5.41 -12.73 -22.58
N GLN A 246 -5.53 -11.95 -21.49
CA GLN A 246 -4.81 -10.69 -21.35
C GLN A 246 -3.30 -10.92 -21.20
N ILE A 247 -2.86 -11.98 -20.51
CA ILE A 247 -1.44 -12.36 -20.45
C ILE A 247 -0.93 -12.68 -21.86
N LEU A 248 -1.67 -13.46 -22.66
CA LEU A 248 -1.27 -13.82 -24.01
C LEU A 248 -1.18 -12.59 -24.93
N ILE A 249 -2.19 -11.71 -24.90
CA ILE A 249 -2.19 -10.47 -25.69
C ILE A 249 -1.05 -9.54 -25.27
N ASN A 250 -0.79 -9.42 -23.98
CA ASN A 250 0.25 -8.55 -23.43
C ASN A 250 1.64 -9.19 -23.42
N LEU A 251 1.79 -10.46 -23.77
CA LEU A 251 3.06 -11.18 -23.65
C LEU A 251 4.24 -10.47 -24.34
N PRO A 252 4.12 -9.93 -25.57
CA PRO A 252 5.22 -9.17 -26.17
C PRO A 252 5.62 -7.93 -25.36
N PHE A 253 4.62 -7.18 -24.86
CA PHE A 253 4.84 -5.98 -24.04
C PHE A 253 5.43 -6.31 -22.67
N LEU A 254 4.93 -7.34 -22.00
CA LEU A 254 5.44 -7.84 -20.74
C LEU A 254 6.91 -8.28 -20.89
N THR A 255 7.22 -9.06 -21.93
CA THR A 255 8.59 -9.50 -22.22
C THR A 255 9.51 -8.29 -22.44
N ALA A 256 9.12 -7.33 -23.28
CA ALA A 256 9.88 -6.11 -23.49
C ALA A 256 10.08 -5.33 -22.19
N GLY A 257 9.02 -5.18 -21.39
CA GLY A 257 9.08 -4.46 -20.11
C GLY A 257 10.03 -5.11 -19.09
N PHE A 258 10.02 -6.44 -18.99
CA PHE A 258 10.95 -7.17 -18.12
C PHE A 258 12.41 -7.08 -18.60
N LEU A 259 12.65 -7.18 -19.92
CA LEU A 259 14.00 -7.03 -20.49
C LEU A 259 14.55 -5.61 -20.27
N ILE A 260 13.75 -4.58 -20.50
CA ILE A 260 14.15 -3.19 -20.23
C ILE A 260 14.52 -3.00 -18.76
N LYS A 261 13.72 -3.51 -17.83
CA LYS A 261 14.03 -3.44 -16.39
C LYS A 261 15.28 -4.26 -16.04
N LEU A 262 15.49 -5.42 -16.65
CA LEU A 262 16.69 -6.22 -16.44
C LEU A 262 17.95 -5.44 -16.84
N ILE A 263 17.94 -4.83 -18.02
CA ILE A 263 19.05 -3.99 -18.52
C ILE A 263 19.26 -2.79 -17.59
N PHE A 264 18.18 -2.08 -17.23
CA PHE A 264 18.25 -0.94 -16.31
C PHE A 264 18.84 -1.32 -14.95
N PHE A 265 18.37 -2.41 -14.33
CA PHE A 265 18.90 -2.84 -13.05
C PHE A 265 20.30 -3.45 -13.15
N ALA A 266 20.66 -4.05 -14.28
CA ALA A 266 22.05 -4.49 -14.54
C ALA A 266 23.00 -3.30 -14.56
N ALA A 267 22.64 -2.21 -15.27
CA ALA A 267 23.42 -0.97 -15.32
C ALA A 267 23.52 -0.28 -13.93
N LYS A 268 22.56 -0.53 -13.01
CA LYS A 268 22.57 -0.02 -11.63
C LYS A 268 23.23 -0.98 -10.62
N GLY A 269 23.80 -2.10 -11.06
CA GLY A 269 24.41 -3.10 -10.18
C GLY A 269 23.43 -4.09 -9.53
N PHE A 270 22.12 -4.02 -9.83
CA PHE A 270 21.09 -4.86 -9.24
C PHE A 270 20.57 -5.97 -10.17
N GLY A 271 21.17 -6.20 -11.33
CA GLY A 271 20.68 -7.15 -12.34
C GLY A 271 20.51 -8.57 -11.82
N LYS A 272 21.48 -9.09 -11.06
CA LYS A 272 21.38 -10.42 -10.42
C LYS A 272 20.19 -10.49 -9.44
N GLY A 273 19.97 -9.42 -8.66
CA GLY A 273 18.84 -9.31 -7.72
C GLY A 273 17.49 -9.31 -8.44
N TYR A 274 17.38 -8.58 -9.55
CA TYR A 274 16.18 -8.52 -10.38
C TYR A 274 15.86 -9.89 -11.01
N ALA A 275 16.85 -10.56 -11.60
CA ALA A 275 16.69 -11.91 -12.17
C ALA A 275 16.30 -12.94 -11.11
N ALA A 276 16.93 -12.90 -9.92
CA ALA A 276 16.58 -13.76 -8.80
C ALA A 276 15.13 -13.51 -8.33
N GLY A 277 14.68 -12.25 -8.29
CA GLY A 277 13.30 -11.92 -7.99
C GLY A 277 12.33 -12.51 -9.02
N ILE A 278 12.57 -12.38 -10.32
CA ILE A 278 11.75 -13.00 -11.37
C ILE A 278 11.67 -14.52 -11.15
N LYS A 279 12.81 -15.21 -10.97
CA LYS A 279 12.85 -16.66 -10.72
C LYS A 279 12.00 -17.04 -9.51
N ASN A 280 12.13 -16.30 -8.41
CA ASN A 280 11.36 -16.55 -7.19
C ASN A 280 9.86 -16.27 -7.40
N GLY A 281 9.50 -15.27 -8.20
CA GLY A 281 8.12 -14.95 -8.55
C GLY A 281 7.45 -16.06 -9.35
N VAL A 282 8.16 -16.63 -10.31
CA VAL A 282 7.72 -17.82 -11.07
C VAL A 282 7.52 -19.01 -10.12
N SER A 283 8.49 -19.28 -9.25
CA SER A 283 8.36 -20.35 -8.25
C SER A 283 7.15 -20.15 -7.33
N LEU A 284 6.93 -18.93 -6.86
CA LEU A 284 5.79 -18.59 -6.01
C LEU A 284 4.45 -18.74 -6.75
N ALA A 285 4.38 -18.32 -8.01
CA ALA A 285 3.20 -18.49 -8.86
C ALA A 285 2.80 -19.97 -8.97
N PHE A 286 3.73 -20.87 -9.20
CA PHE A 286 3.45 -22.31 -9.26
C PHE A 286 3.01 -22.89 -7.89
N LYS A 287 3.59 -22.43 -6.78
CA LYS A 287 3.15 -22.83 -5.43
C LYS A 287 1.73 -22.32 -5.14
N GLY A 288 1.43 -21.09 -5.49
CA GLY A 288 0.11 -20.47 -5.30
C GLY A 288 -1.00 -21.19 -6.09
N SER A 289 -0.71 -21.71 -7.29
CA SER A 289 -1.68 -22.48 -8.09
C SER A 289 -2.11 -23.78 -7.40
N ARG A 290 -1.23 -24.41 -6.64
CA ARG A 290 -1.55 -25.62 -5.86
C ARG A 290 -2.55 -25.35 -4.73
N ASN A 291 -2.62 -24.12 -4.23
CA ASN A 291 -3.48 -23.74 -3.13
C ASN A 291 -4.84 -23.15 -3.55
N GLY A 292 -5.20 -23.24 -4.83
CA GLY A 292 -6.50 -22.76 -5.34
C GLY A 292 -6.72 -21.25 -5.28
N LYS A 293 -5.67 -20.47 -5.01
CA LYS A 293 -5.73 -19.00 -4.84
C LYS A 293 -5.90 -18.20 -6.14
N LYS A 294 -6.13 -18.84 -7.27
CA LYS A 294 -6.37 -18.15 -8.53
C LYS A 294 -7.80 -17.59 -8.55
N MET A 295 -7.94 -16.28 -8.70
CA MET A 295 -9.26 -15.66 -8.88
C MET A 295 -9.90 -16.22 -10.16
N ARG A 296 -11.05 -16.89 -10.02
CA ARG A 296 -11.85 -17.32 -11.16
C ARG A 296 -12.61 -16.11 -11.69
N PHE A 297 -12.34 -15.75 -12.93
CA PHE A 297 -13.16 -14.75 -13.64
C PHE A 297 -14.56 -15.29 -13.82
N SER A 298 -15.55 -14.58 -13.32
CA SER A 298 -16.91 -14.58 -13.89
C SER A 298 -17.02 -13.30 -14.71
N TRP A 299 -17.11 -13.44 -16.02
CA TRP A 299 -17.60 -12.36 -16.87
C TRP A 299 -19.09 -12.15 -16.50
N LYS A 300 -19.39 -11.05 -15.82
CA LYS A 300 -20.74 -10.51 -15.74
C LYS A 300 -20.85 -9.28 -16.60
#